data_caece2df3adeb7c627c1f5fa8a00399b
#
_entry.id   caece2df3adeb7c627c1f5fa8a00399b
#
_cell.length_a   1.000
_cell.length_b   1.000
_cell.length_c   1.000
_cell.angle_alpha   90.00
_cell.angle_beta   90.00
_cell.angle_gamma   90.00
#
_symmetry.space_group_name_H-M   'P 1'
#
loop_
_entity.id
_entity.type
_entity.pdbx_description
1 polymer ?
#
loop_
_entity_poly.entity_id
_entity_poly.type
_entity_poly.pdbx_seq_one_letter_code
_entity_poly.pdbx_strand_id
1 'polypeptide(L)'
;VTDEARARVGLTAVAPPGHRWLGPLVNELGAATVWAALLSGEPPPGRPPPSEQAVRSWRGWSERARRVDPDRLLDASAEAGVRFVAPGDPEWPGRLDELPVCYGLWVRGMGDLRNLCLRSVSVVGARSATSYGLHVAAEFSCELADRSFSVVSGGAYGVDGAAHRAALTTGSTVVVLACGLDTDYPRGHAGLFADVARTGVLVSEWPVGRTPRTPDFLVRNRLIAALTPGTVVVEAGARSGALNTASHATDLHRVLMAVPGPVTSPMSVGCHRLLREGRASCVTRADDVVELVVPLGEAAPEGAGPLVPAAELDRETARVLSAVTRRGVGTAVVASNSTGNLEHTIRALGMLAAAGLVERCEAGWRLPERRRPKRDAHRARSAPG
;
A
#
# COMPACT_ATOMS: atom_id res chain seq x y z
N VAL A 1 -3.05 -1.52 24.25
CA VAL A 1 -4.03 -1.22 23.16
C VAL A 1 -5.12 -0.35 23.76
N THR A 2 -5.47 0.78 23.12
CA THR A 2 -6.55 1.68 23.56
C THR A 2 -7.92 1.07 23.33
N ASP A 3 -8.96 1.54 24.04
CA ASP A 3 -10.34 1.09 23.84
C ASP A 3 -10.82 1.35 22.39
N GLU A 4 -10.37 2.44 21.79
CA GLU A 4 -10.64 2.77 20.38
C GLU A 4 -10.04 1.72 19.44
N ALA A 5 -8.78 1.32 19.65
CA ALA A 5 -8.13 0.30 18.83
C ALA A 5 -8.78 -1.09 19.01
N ARG A 6 -9.14 -1.47 20.24
CA ARG A 6 -9.91 -2.70 20.50
C ARG A 6 -11.25 -2.73 19.78
N ALA A 7 -11.97 -1.62 19.83
CA ALA A 7 -13.24 -1.49 19.13
C ALA A 7 -13.08 -1.62 17.62
N ARG A 8 -12.04 -1.02 17.04
CA ARG A 8 -11.72 -1.15 15.61
C ARG A 8 -11.40 -2.58 15.23
N VAL A 9 -10.61 -3.30 16.04
CA VAL A 9 -10.36 -4.74 15.87
C VAL A 9 -11.67 -5.51 15.84
N GLY A 10 -12.56 -5.29 16.81
CA GLY A 10 -13.88 -5.92 16.86
C GLY A 10 -14.71 -5.63 15.61
N LEU A 11 -14.71 -4.38 15.13
CA LEU A 11 -15.44 -3.98 13.92
C LEU A 11 -14.95 -4.71 12.66
N THR A 12 -13.64 -4.98 12.52
CA THR A 12 -13.12 -5.75 11.37
C THR A 12 -13.67 -7.17 11.30
N ALA A 13 -14.04 -7.75 12.44
CA ALA A 13 -14.57 -9.12 12.53
C ALA A 13 -16.09 -9.19 12.27
N VAL A 14 -16.83 -8.13 12.59
CA VAL A 14 -18.30 -8.20 12.59
C VAL A 14 -18.95 -7.47 11.42
N ALA A 15 -18.35 -6.41 10.90
CA ALA A 15 -18.93 -5.58 9.87
C ALA A 15 -18.10 -5.59 8.59
N PRO A 16 -18.70 -5.54 7.40
CA PRO A 16 -17.95 -5.47 6.16
C PRO A 16 -17.19 -4.15 6.06
N PRO A 17 -15.94 -4.15 5.59
CA PRO A 17 -15.19 -2.94 5.33
C PRO A 17 -15.93 -2.01 4.35
N GLY A 18 -15.81 -0.69 4.56
CA GLY A 18 -16.42 0.29 3.66
C GLY A 18 -17.94 0.36 3.70
N HIS A 19 -18.60 -0.12 4.75
CA HIS A 19 -20.07 -0.09 4.83
C HIS A 19 -20.60 1.35 4.92
N ARG A 20 -21.47 1.71 3.96
CA ARG A 20 -21.92 3.09 3.70
C ARG A 20 -22.60 3.81 4.87
N TRP A 21 -23.24 3.08 5.76
CA TRP A 21 -23.90 3.65 6.92
C TRP A 21 -23.03 3.54 8.19
N LEU A 22 -22.46 2.35 8.45
CA LEU A 22 -21.67 2.14 9.66
C LEU A 22 -20.36 2.95 9.66
N GLY A 23 -19.75 3.12 8.49
CA GLY A 23 -18.51 3.85 8.36
C GLY A 23 -18.59 5.31 8.82
N PRO A 24 -19.51 6.11 8.30
CA PRO A 24 -19.73 7.47 8.79
C PRO A 24 -20.01 7.54 10.30
N LEU A 25 -20.75 6.58 10.88
CA LEU A 25 -20.95 6.52 12.32
C LEU A 25 -19.65 6.34 13.11
N VAL A 26 -18.77 5.45 12.61
CA VAL A 26 -17.45 5.24 13.24
C VAL A 26 -16.58 6.49 13.15
N ASN A 27 -16.61 7.20 12.03
CA ASN A 27 -15.84 8.44 11.86
C ASN A 27 -16.39 9.59 12.74
N GLU A 28 -17.70 9.66 12.93
CA GLU A 28 -18.36 10.74 13.68
C GLU A 28 -18.33 10.50 15.20
N LEU A 29 -18.60 9.28 15.64
CA LEU A 29 -18.83 8.94 17.06
C LEU A 29 -17.61 8.24 17.71
N GLY A 30 -16.63 7.81 16.91
CA GLY A 30 -15.53 6.94 17.32
C GLY A 30 -15.91 5.47 17.34
N ALA A 31 -14.93 4.60 17.14
CA ALA A 31 -15.15 3.16 17.09
C ALA A 31 -15.61 2.59 18.44
N ALA A 32 -15.09 3.11 19.55
CA ALA A 32 -15.44 2.68 20.89
C ALA A 32 -16.95 2.87 21.18
N THR A 33 -17.52 4.03 20.82
CA THR A 33 -18.96 4.31 20.98
C THR A 33 -19.80 3.37 20.13
N VAL A 34 -19.42 3.17 18.86
CA VAL A 34 -20.17 2.29 17.95
C VAL A 34 -20.08 0.82 18.40
N TRP A 35 -18.92 0.39 18.89
CA TRP A 35 -18.71 -0.95 19.42
C TRP A 35 -19.58 -1.20 20.66
N ALA A 36 -19.62 -0.26 21.62
CA ALA A 36 -20.47 -0.35 22.79
C ALA A 36 -21.97 -0.45 22.41
N ALA A 37 -22.41 0.33 21.42
CA ALA A 37 -23.75 0.26 20.88
C ALA A 37 -24.06 -1.10 20.20
N LEU A 38 -23.09 -1.69 19.50
CA LEU A 38 -23.24 -3.05 18.96
C LEU A 38 -23.37 -4.11 20.06
N LEU A 39 -22.61 -3.99 21.14
CA LEU A 39 -22.70 -4.91 22.29
C LEU A 39 -24.05 -4.80 23.01
N SER A 40 -24.60 -3.61 23.18
CA SER A 40 -25.93 -3.40 23.76
C SER A 40 -27.05 -3.94 22.84
N GLY A 41 -26.84 -3.87 21.52
CA GLY A 41 -27.80 -4.21 20.49
C GLY A 41 -28.62 -3.02 20.00
N GLU A 42 -28.52 -1.86 20.66
CA GLU A 42 -29.25 -0.64 20.30
C GLU A 42 -28.37 0.31 19.50
N PRO A 43 -28.85 0.87 18.39
CA PRO A 43 -28.12 1.89 17.64
C PRO A 43 -27.81 3.12 18.50
N PRO A 44 -26.74 3.87 18.19
CA PRO A 44 -26.41 5.09 18.91
C PRO A 44 -27.59 6.09 18.93
N PRO A 45 -27.82 6.81 20.05
CA PRO A 45 -28.90 7.77 20.16
C PRO A 45 -28.92 8.80 19.03
N GLY A 46 -30.09 9.05 18.45
CA GLY A 46 -30.25 10.00 17.34
C GLY A 46 -29.72 9.50 15.97
N ARG A 47 -29.26 8.26 15.89
CA ARG A 47 -28.70 7.65 14.67
C ARG A 47 -29.35 6.29 14.34
N PRO A 48 -30.66 6.25 14.08
CA PRO A 48 -31.32 5.00 13.76
C PRO A 48 -30.86 4.46 12.39
N PRO A 49 -30.91 3.14 12.19
CA PRO A 49 -30.64 2.55 10.88
C PRO A 49 -31.60 3.13 9.81
N PRO A 50 -31.06 3.52 8.62
CA PRO A 50 -31.81 4.27 7.62
C PRO A 50 -32.82 3.43 6.83
N SER A 51 -32.85 2.11 7.00
CA SER A 51 -33.72 1.19 6.28
C SER A 51 -33.91 -0.12 7.05
N GLU A 52 -34.90 -0.90 6.69
CA GLU A 52 -35.09 -2.24 7.24
C GLU A 52 -33.88 -3.17 7.00
N GLN A 53 -33.21 -3.01 5.86
CA GLN A 53 -31.98 -3.77 5.59
C GLN A 53 -30.86 -3.36 6.57
N ALA A 54 -30.73 -2.08 6.88
CA ALA A 54 -29.76 -1.59 7.86
C ALA A 54 -30.11 -2.08 9.27
N VAL A 55 -31.38 -2.17 9.63
CA VAL A 55 -31.86 -2.76 10.90
C VAL A 55 -31.46 -4.25 10.98
N ARG A 56 -31.69 -5.02 9.92
CA ARG A 56 -31.29 -6.43 9.87
C ARG A 56 -29.76 -6.57 9.97
N SER A 57 -29.02 -5.72 9.27
CA SER A 57 -27.55 -5.71 9.35
C SER A 57 -27.05 -5.38 10.75
N TRP A 58 -27.61 -4.37 11.40
CA TRP A 58 -27.27 -3.99 12.77
C TRP A 58 -27.48 -5.13 13.76
N ARG A 59 -28.64 -5.80 13.72
CA ARG A 59 -28.92 -6.97 14.57
C ARG A 59 -27.88 -8.07 14.36
N GLY A 60 -27.58 -8.40 13.09
CA GLY A 60 -26.60 -9.43 12.78
C GLY A 60 -25.16 -9.04 13.20
N TRP A 61 -24.78 -7.76 13.14
CA TRP A 61 -23.51 -7.28 13.67
C TRP A 61 -23.48 -7.34 15.20
N SER A 62 -24.55 -6.93 15.87
CA SER A 62 -24.67 -6.98 17.33
C SER A 62 -24.60 -8.42 17.88
N GLU A 63 -25.25 -9.38 17.21
CA GLU A 63 -25.14 -10.80 17.59
C GLU A 63 -23.70 -11.31 17.45
N ARG A 64 -22.99 -10.91 16.37
CA ARG A 64 -21.59 -11.28 16.20
C ARG A 64 -20.69 -10.57 17.21
N ALA A 65 -20.91 -9.28 17.49
CA ALA A 65 -20.12 -8.49 18.42
C ALA A 65 -20.08 -9.14 19.81
N ARG A 66 -21.20 -9.68 20.30
CA ARG A 66 -21.28 -10.38 21.59
C ARG A 66 -20.46 -11.68 21.64
N ARG A 67 -20.03 -12.23 20.48
CA ARG A 67 -19.24 -13.46 20.36
C ARG A 67 -17.77 -13.21 20.05
N VAL A 68 -17.44 -11.97 19.67
CA VAL A 68 -16.08 -11.57 19.31
C VAL A 68 -15.38 -10.98 20.52
N ASP A 69 -14.25 -11.54 20.86
CA ASP A 69 -13.31 -11.00 21.84
C ASP A 69 -12.14 -10.34 21.06
N PRO A 70 -12.06 -9.00 21.06
CA PRO A 70 -11.00 -8.30 20.34
C PRO A 70 -9.59 -8.60 20.83
N ASP A 71 -9.40 -8.86 22.13
CA ASP A 71 -8.08 -9.17 22.68
C ASP A 71 -7.61 -10.54 22.22
N ARG A 72 -8.47 -11.57 22.27
CA ARG A 72 -8.15 -12.89 21.68
C ARG A 72 -7.85 -12.84 20.20
N LEU A 73 -8.52 -11.93 19.47
CA LEU A 73 -8.25 -11.75 18.05
C LEU A 73 -6.89 -11.11 17.78
N LEU A 74 -6.48 -10.16 18.63
CA LEU A 74 -5.13 -9.59 18.61
C LEU A 74 -4.07 -10.64 18.92
N ASP A 75 -4.28 -11.45 19.97
CA ASP A 75 -3.34 -12.51 20.36
C ASP A 75 -3.17 -13.54 19.24
N ALA A 76 -4.26 -14.06 18.68
CA ALA A 76 -4.22 -14.99 17.56
C ALA A 76 -3.54 -14.39 16.31
N SER A 77 -3.72 -13.10 16.08
CA SER A 77 -3.05 -12.40 14.99
C SER A 77 -1.55 -12.25 15.24
N ALA A 78 -1.16 -11.93 16.47
CA ALA A 78 0.25 -11.82 16.85
C ALA A 78 0.97 -13.17 16.73
N GLU A 79 0.33 -14.27 17.13
CA GLU A 79 0.84 -15.64 16.95
C GLU A 79 1.07 -15.99 15.47
N ALA A 80 0.22 -15.45 14.57
CA ALA A 80 0.37 -15.59 13.12
C ALA A 80 1.36 -14.58 12.49
N GLY A 81 2.07 -13.77 13.30
CA GLY A 81 2.99 -12.74 12.84
C GLY A 81 2.29 -11.55 12.17
N VAL A 82 1.02 -11.30 12.53
CA VAL A 82 0.18 -10.23 12.00
C VAL A 82 -0.03 -9.17 13.07
N ARG A 83 0.26 -7.90 12.75
CA ARG A 83 -0.02 -6.76 13.61
C ARG A 83 -1.24 -5.98 13.12
N PHE A 84 -1.89 -5.27 14.03
CA PHE A 84 -3.00 -4.38 13.69
C PHE A 84 -2.51 -2.93 13.66
N VAL A 85 -2.89 -2.20 12.61
CA VAL A 85 -2.56 -0.79 12.39
C VAL A 85 -3.86 -0.01 12.28
N ALA A 86 -4.09 0.94 13.18
CA ALA A 86 -5.28 1.76 13.25
C ALA A 86 -5.01 3.19 12.73
N PRO A 87 -6.05 3.95 12.36
CA PRO A 87 -5.92 5.39 12.11
C PRO A 87 -5.26 6.11 13.29
N GLY A 88 -4.24 6.91 12.99
CA GLY A 88 -3.43 7.61 13.99
C GLY A 88 -2.18 6.88 14.46
N ASP A 89 -2.00 5.60 14.14
CA ASP A 89 -0.75 4.89 14.41
C ASP A 89 0.39 5.42 13.52
N PRO A 90 1.64 5.36 13.99
CA PRO A 90 2.81 5.81 13.20
C PRO A 90 2.93 5.12 11.83
N GLU A 91 2.49 3.88 11.73
CA GLU A 91 2.53 3.05 10.51
C GLU A 91 1.30 3.27 9.59
N TRP A 92 0.33 4.10 9.99
CA TRP A 92 -0.88 4.35 9.21
C TRP A 92 -0.60 5.20 7.97
N PRO A 93 -0.95 4.74 6.75
CA PRO A 93 -0.81 5.55 5.55
C PRO A 93 -1.87 6.66 5.51
N GLY A 94 -1.46 7.93 5.58
CA GLY A 94 -2.39 9.07 5.63
C GLY A 94 -3.36 9.18 4.44
N ARG A 95 -2.99 8.64 3.25
CA ARG A 95 -3.92 8.57 2.11
C ARG A 95 -5.19 7.77 2.39
N LEU A 96 -5.20 6.89 3.37
CA LEU A 96 -6.39 6.13 3.75
C LEU A 96 -7.43 6.95 4.49
N ASP A 97 -7.08 8.12 5.01
CA ASP A 97 -8.01 9.03 5.66
C ASP A 97 -9.05 9.61 4.68
N GLU A 98 -8.74 9.55 3.37
CA GLU A 98 -9.67 9.91 2.30
C GLU A 98 -10.71 8.82 1.99
N LEU A 99 -10.53 7.60 2.48
CA LEU A 99 -11.56 6.58 2.35
C LEU A 99 -12.74 6.90 3.28
N PRO A 100 -13.97 6.70 2.82
CA PRO A 100 -15.17 6.92 3.64
C PRO A 100 -15.13 6.17 4.97
N VAL A 101 -14.49 5.01 4.97
CA VAL A 101 -14.17 4.25 6.19
C VAL A 101 -13.10 3.20 5.94
N CYS A 102 -12.17 3.10 6.88
CA CYS A 102 -11.30 1.96 7.11
C CYS A 102 -11.22 1.78 8.63
N TYR A 103 -11.66 0.61 9.13
CA TYR A 103 -11.65 0.37 10.58
C TYR A 103 -10.23 0.23 11.11
N GLY A 104 -9.34 -0.30 10.31
CA GLY A 104 -7.94 -0.56 10.56
C GLY A 104 -7.43 -1.63 9.59
N LEU A 105 -6.13 -1.89 9.64
CA LEU A 105 -5.45 -2.81 8.75
C LEU A 105 -4.72 -3.88 9.56
N TRP A 106 -4.83 -5.11 9.11
CA TRP A 106 -3.99 -6.21 9.51
C TRP A 106 -2.77 -6.23 8.59
N VAL A 107 -1.58 -6.32 9.15
CA VAL A 107 -0.32 -6.21 8.41
C VAL A 107 0.62 -7.35 8.80
N ARG A 108 1.14 -8.08 7.80
CA ARG A 108 2.15 -9.13 7.94
C ARG A 108 3.38 -8.78 7.11
N GLY A 109 4.55 -8.84 7.69
CA GLY A 109 5.82 -8.58 7.03
C GLY A 109 6.67 -7.55 7.74
N MET A 110 7.94 -7.44 7.29
CA MET A 110 8.98 -6.65 7.96
C MET A 110 8.96 -5.17 7.56
N GLY A 111 8.29 -4.81 6.46
CA GLY A 111 8.19 -3.43 5.99
C GLY A 111 7.31 -2.57 6.90
N ASP A 112 7.54 -1.26 6.89
CA ASP A 112 6.65 -0.25 7.44
C ASP A 112 5.67 0.18 6.35
N LEU A 113 4.36 0.00 6.61
CA LEU A 113 3.33 0.22 5.59
C LEU A 113 3.25 1.68 5.15
N ARG A 114 3.33 2.62 6.08
CA ARG A 114 3.30 4.06 5.78
C ARG A 114 4.44 4.44 4.85
N ASN A 115 5.66 4.03 5.21
CA ASN A 115 6.84 4.36 4.42
C ASN A 115 6.80 3.74 3.02
N LEU A 116 6.36 2.49 2.90
CA LEU A 116 6.17 1.83 1.60
C LEU A 116 5.12 2.54 0.73
N CYS A 117 4.10 3.16 1.33
CA CYS A 117 3.06 3.87 0.60
C CYS A 117 3.42 5.32 0.24
N LEU A 118 4.46 5.93 0.83
CA LEU A 118 4.87 7.30 0.51
C LEU A 118 5.23 7.45 -0.97
N ARG A 119 6.05 6.55 -1.48
CA ARG A 119 6.47 6.50 -2.89
C ARG A 119 6.03 5.17 -3.48
N SER A 120 4.83 5.14 -4.01
CA SER A 120 4.20 3.91 -4.44
C SER A 120 3.30 4.10 -5.66
N VAL A 121 3.08 3.00 -6.40
CA VAL A 121 2.18 2.96 -7.55
C VAL A 121 1.41 1.65 -7.52
N SER A 122 0.10 1.71 -7.78
CA SER A 122 -0.71 0.52 -7.95
C SER A 122 -0.59 -0.01 -9.37
N VAL A 123 -0.22 -1.30 -9.51
CA VAL A 123 -0.16 -1.99 -10.81
C VAL A 123 -1.18 -3.11 -10.80
N VAL A 124 -2.23 -2.98 -11.62
CA VAL A 124 -3.36 -3.92 -11.62
C VAL A 124 -3.71 -4.39 -13.04
N GLY A 125 -4.39 -5.54 -13.13
CA GLY A 125 -4.81 -6.00 -14.43
C GLY A 125 -5.54 -7.34 -14.43
N ALA A 126 -5.63 -7.95 -15.61
CA ALA A 126 -6.32 -9.21 -15.85
C ALA A 126 -5.66 -10.37 -15.07
N ARG A 127 -6.50 -11.24 -14.49
CA ARG A 127 -6.04 -12.51 -13.87
C ARG A 127 -5.54 -13.49 -14.93
N SER A 128 -6.18 -13.51 -16.09
CA SER A 128 -5.79 -14.30 -17.27
C SER A 128 -5.06 -13.37 -18.25
N ALA A 129 -3.95 -12.77 -17.79
CA ALA A 129 -3.15 -11.86 -18.61
C ALA A 129 -2.47 -12.61 -19.76
N THR A 130 -2.29 -11.91 -20.88
CA THR A 130 -1.50 -12.41 -22.01
C THR A 130 0.01 -12.35 -21.69
N SER A 131 0.84 -12.98 -22.51
CA SER A 131 2.30 -12.86 -22.39
C SER A 131 2.76 -11.40 -22.49
N TYR A 132 2.08 -10.59 -23.33
CA TYR A 132 2.31 -9.13 -23.40
C TYR A 132 2.03 -8.46 -22.06
N GLY A 133 0.85 -8.68 -21.47
CA GLY A 133 0.48 -8.07 -20.20
C GLY A 133 1.36 -8.50 -19.04
N LEU A 134 1.78 -9.77 -19.00
CA LEU A 134 2.74 -10.27 -18.00
C LEU A 134 4.12 -9.61 -18.15
N HIS A 135 4.60 -9.45 -19.40
CA HIS A 135 5.88 -8.81 -19.69
C HIS A 135 5.86 -7.34 -19.27
N VAL A 136 4.86 -6.58 -19.71
CA VAL A 136 4.74 -5.14 -19.36
C VAL A 136 4.57 -4.94 -17.85
N ALA A 137 3.77 -5.77 -17.18
CA ALA A 137 3.62 -5.69 -15.72
C ALA A 137 4.94 -5.93 -14.99
N ALA A 138 5.73 -6.90 -15.47
CA ALA A 138 7.04 -7.20 -14.89
C ALA A 138 8.05 -6.07 -15.15
N GLU A 139 8.15 -5.59 -16.39
CA GLU A 139 9.06 -4.52 -16.79
C GLU A 139 8.78 -3.23 -15.98
N PHE A 140 7.53 -2.74 -16.00
CA PHE A 140 7.15 -1.54 -15.26
C PHE A 140 7.42 -1.67 -13.76
N SER A 141 7.09 -2.84 -13.18
CA SER A 141 7.24 -3.03 -11.75
C SER A 141 8.70 -3.15 -11.32
N CYS A 142 9.56 -3.78 -12.15
CA CYS A 142 11.00 -3.83 -11.91
C CYS A 142 11.62 -2.43 -11.98
N GLU A 143 11.31 -1.66 -13.04
CA GLU A 143 11.83 -0.30 -13.22
C GLU A 143 11.33 0.68 -12.16
N LEU A 144 10.06 0.58 -11.74
CA LEU A 144 9.52 1.38 -10.65
C LEU A 144 10.20 1.03 -9.32
N ALA A 145 10.42 -0.26 -9.04
CA ALA A 145 11.10 -0.70 -7.83
C ALA A 145 12.57 -0.28 -7.81
N ASP A 146 13.30 -0.33 -8.95
CA ASP A 146 14.66 0.17 -9.09
C ASP A 146 14.76 1.68 -8.79
N ARG A 147 13.70 2.43 -9.07
CA ARG A 147 13.54 3.85 -8.72
C ARG A 147 12.97 4.09 -7.32
N SER A 148 12.98 3.08 -6.48
CA SER A 148 12.49 3.10 -5.09
C SER A 148 10.99 3.39 -4.94
N PHE A 149 10.17 3.04 -5.95
CA PHE A 149 8.74 2.99 -5.80
C PHE A 149 8.31 1.62 -5.27
N SER A 150 7.47 1.59 -4.27
CA SER A 150 6.78 0.36 -3.87
C SER A 150 5.64 0.05 -4.83
N VAL A 151 5.59 -1.17 -5.34
CA VAL A 151 4.47 -1.63 -6.15
C VAL A 151 3.36 -2.13 -5.25
N VAL A 152 2.15 -1.61 -5.41
CA VAL A 152 0.95 -2.06 -4.67
C VAL A 152 0.05 -2.83 -5.61
N SER A 153 -0.39 -4.03 -5.22
CA SER A 153 -1.34 -4.81 -6.02
C SER A 153 -2.13 -5.81 -5.16
N GLY A 154 -3.02 -6.55 -5.81
CA GLY A 154 -3.96 -7.42 -5.12
C GLY A 154 -3.52 -8.87 -4.91
N GLY A 155 -2.34 -9.25 -5.36
CA GLY A 155 -1.82 -10.61 -5.20
C GLY A 155 -2.55 -11.68 -6.02
N ALA A 156 -3.38 -11.32 -7.00
CA ALA A 156 -4.07 -12.26 -7.87
C ALA A 156 -3.10 -12.91 -8.87
N TYR A 157 -3.56 -13.97 -9.57
CA TYR A 157 -2.84 -14.46 -10.76
C TYR A 157 -2.79 -13.39 -11.83
N GLY A 158 -1.92 -13.57 -12.83
CA GLY A 158 -1.76 -12.64 -13.95
C GLY A 158 -0.93 -11.43 -13.61
N VAL A 159 -1.43 -10.25 -13.96
CA VAL A 159 -0.71 -8.95 -13.80
C VAL A 159 -0.21 -8.73 -12.38
N ASP A 160 -1.06 -8.92 -11.37
CA ASP A 160 -0.69 -8.67 -9.97
C ASP A 160 0.51 -9.52 -9.55
N GLY A 161 0.46 -10.83 -9.83
CA GLY A 161 1.55 -11.75 -9.47
C GLY A 161 2.84 -11.48 -10.25
N ALA A 162 2.76 -11.05 -11.52
CA ALA A 162 3.92 -10.65 -12.30
C ALA A 162 4.56 -9.37 -11.74
N ALA A 163 3.72 -8.39 -11.40
CA ALA A 163 4.14 -7.13 -10.81
C ALA A 163 4.89 -7.34 -9.48
N HIS A 164 4.32 -8.12 -8.56
CA HIS A 164 4.96 -8.40 -7.27
C HIS A 164 6.30 -9.12 -7.41
N ARG A 165 6.37 -10.16 -8.27
CA ARG A 165 7.62 -10.89 -8.49
C ARG A 165 8.72 -10.00 -9.03
N ALA A 166 8.39 -9.14 -10.00
CA ALA A 166 9.35 -8.23 -10.59
C ALA A 166 9.80 -7.15 -9.60
N ALA A 167 8.89 -6.56 -8.84
CA ALA A 167 9.23 -5.56 -7.84
C ALA A 167 10.17 -6.10 -6.74
N LEU A 168 10.03 -7.37 -6.36
CA LEU A 168 10.90 -8.01 -5.36
C LEU A 168 12.34 -8.22 -5.83
N THR A 169 12.63 -8.09 -7.12
CA THR A 169 14.03 -8.26 -7.63
C THR A 169 14.93 -7.09 -7.26
N THR A 170 14.38 -5.89 -7.12
CA THR A 170 15.13 -4.65 -6.91
C THR A 170 14.63 -3.82 -5.73
N GLY A 171 13.42 -4.09 -5.21
CA GLY A 171 12.81 -3.28 -4.16
C GLY A 171 11.77 -4.00 -3.34
N SER A 172 10.74 -3.27 -2.93
CA SER A 172 9.69 -3.74 -2.03
C SER A 172 8.31 -3.64 -2.67
N THR A 173 7.37 -4.43 -2.17
CA THR A 173 5.99 -4.43 -2.66
C THR A 173 4.99 -4.60 -1.52
N VAL A 174 3.77 -4.10 -1.75
CA VAL A 174 2.63 -4.21 -0.83
C VAL A 174 1.54 -5.06 -1.48
N VAL A 175 1.25 -6.20 -0.89
CA VAL A 175 0.16 -7.08 -1.34
C VAL A 175 -1.08 -6.79 -0.52
N VAL A 176 -2.17 -6.38 -1.16
CA VAL A 176 -3.45 -6.18 -0.50
C VAL A 176 -4.32 -7.43 -0.70
N LEU A 177 -4.72 -8.10 0.38
CA LEU A 177 -5.51 -9.32 0.33
C LEU A 177 -6.99 -9.09 0.71
N ALA A 178 -7.86 -10.00 0.26
CA ALA A 178 -9.30 -9.99 0.55
C ALA A 178 -9.70 -11.11 1.53
N CYS A 179 -8.79 -11.48 2.43
CA CYS A 179 -8.95 -12.53 3.43
C CYS A 179 -8.02 -12.28 4.61
N GLY A 180 -8.11 -13.10 5.66
CA GLY A 180 -7.14 -13.08 6.75
C GLY A 180 -5.72 -13.38 6.25
N LEU A 181 -4.73 -12.78 6.87
CA LEU A 181 -3.32 -12.91 6.46
C LEU A 181 -2.67 -14.23 6.88
N ASP A 182 -3.39 -15.07 7.59
CA ASP A 182 -3.07 -16.48 7.87
C ASP A 182 -3.44 -17.42 6.70
N THR A 183 -4.12 -16.90 5.68
CA THR A 183 -4.58 -17.67 4.51
C THR A 183 -3.90 -17.15 3.25
N ASP A 184 -3.08 -18.00 2.62
CA ASP A 184 -2.48 -17.68 1.32
C ASP A 184 -3.50 -17.91 0.18
N TYR A 185 -4.07 -16.83 -0.34
CA TYR A 185 -4.98 -16.89 -1.46
C TYR A 185 -4.58 -15.92 -2.59
N PRO A 186 -4.32 -16.41 -3.82
CA PRO A 186 -4.40 -17.81 -4.25
C PRO A 186 -3.26 -18.69 -3.69
N ARG A 187 -3.54 -19.95 -3.41
CA ARG A 187 -2.56 -20.90 -2.83
C ARG A 187 -1.27 -21.03 -3.65
N GLY A 188 -1.35 -20.88 -4.98
CA GLY A 188 -0.16 -20.90 -5.83
C GLY A 188 0.79 -19.70 -5.64
N HIS A 189 0.42 -18.72 -4.83
CA HIS A 189 1.25 -17.57 -4.48
C HIS A 189 1.81 -17.63 -3.04
N ALA A 190 1.67 -18.75 -2.33
CA ALA A 190 2.18 -18.88 -0.97
C ALA A 190 3.68 -18.54 -0.87
N GLY A 191 4.51 -19.05 -1.78
CA GLY A 191 5.94 -18.71 -1.84
C GLY A 191 6.18 -17.23 -2.11
N LEU A 192 5.43 -16.63 -3.04
CA LEU A 192 5.50 -15.19 -3.32
C LEU A 192 5.15 -14.36 -2.06
N PHE A 193 4.10 -14.74 -1.33
CA PHE A 193 3.68 -14.02 -0.13
C PHE A 193 4.69 -14.15 1.00
N ALA A 194 5.35 -15.31 1.13
CA ALA A 194 6.46 -15.48 2.06
C ALA A 194 7.65 -14.57 1.69
N ASP A 195 7.97 -14.44 0.40
CA ASP A 195 9.02 -13.54 -0.09
C ASP A 195 8.68 -12.08 0.16
N VAL A 196 7.44 -11.66 -0.11
CA VAL A 196 6.95 -10.30 0.19
C VAL A 196 7.07 -9.99 1.68
N ALA A 197 6.72 -10.92 2.56
CA ALA A 197 6.79 -10.69 4.00
C ALA A 197 8.21 -10.43 4.53
N ARG A 198 9.26 -10.80 3.79
CA ARG A 198 10.66 -10.54 4.18
C ARG A 198 11.14 -9.11 3.92
N THR A 199 10.63 -8.44 2.88
CA THR A 199 11.12 -7.11 2.44
C THR A 199 10.02 -6.07 2.28
N GLY A 200 8.77 -6.50 2.20
CA GLY A 200 7.59 -5.68 2.07
C GLY A 200 6.54 -6.06 3.09
N VAL A 201 5.26 -5.90 2.74
CA VAL A 201 4.12 -6.25 3.61
C VAL A 201 2.94 -6.83 2.83
N LEU A 202 2.20 -7.70 3.51
CA LEU A 202 0.85 -8.10 3.14
C LEU A 202 -0.14 -7.35 4.03
N VAL A 203 -1.22 -6.86 3.44
CA VAL A 203 -2.20 -6.00 4.11
C VAL A 203 -3.61 -6.52 3.88
N SER A 204 -4.45 -6.47 4.89
CA SER A 204 -5.87 -6.83 4.80
C SER A 204 -6.73 -6.02 5.76
N GLU A 205 -7.99 -5.77 5.41
CA GLU A 205 -9.02 -5.27 6.34
C GLU A 205 -9.72 -6.41 7.09
N TRP A 206 -9.45 -7.66 6.75
CA TRP A 206 -10.06 -8.83 7.37
C TRP A 206 -9.11 -9.48 8.37
N PRO A 207 -9.63 -9.88 9.54
CA PRO A 207 -8.84 -10.52 10.57
C PRO A 207 -8.40 -11.94 10.17
N VAL A 208 -7.45 -12.50 10.93
CA VAL A 208 -7.06 -13.91 10.83
C VAL A 208 -8.28 -14.84 10.95
N GLY A 209 -8.24 -15.98 10.28
CA GLY A 209 -9.33 -16.94 10.19
C GLY A 209 -10.41 -16.58 9.15
N ARG A 210 -10.35 -15.40 8.54
CA ARG A 210 -11.32 -15.02 7.51
C ARG A 210 -10.95 -15.62 6.16
N THR A 211 -11.79 -16.51 5.66
CA THR A 211 -11.66 -17.08 4.31
C THR A 211 -12.13 -16.10 3.22
N PRO A 212 -11.53 -16.09 2.02
CA PRO A 212 -11.89 -15.18 0.95
C PRO A 212 -13.30 -15.50 0.39
N ARG A 213 -14.06 -14.46 0.07
CA ARG A 213 -15.38 -14.56 -0.58
C ARG A 213 -15.39 -13.66 -1.81
N THR A 214 -16.18 -14.04 -2.83
CA THR A 214 -16.21 -13.30 -4.11
C THR A 214 -16.46 -11.78 -3.94
N PRO A 215 -17.42 -11.30 -3.12
CA PRO A 215 -17.62 -9.87 -2.96
C PRO A 215 -16.45 -9.15 -2.29
N ASP A 216 -15.67 -9.84 -1.44
CA ASP A 216 -14.58 -9.24 -0.68
C ASP A 216 -13.46 -8.73 -1.60
N PHE A 217 -13.26 -9.34 -2.78
CA PHE A 217 -12.29 -8.88 -3.78
C PHE A 217 -12.62 -7.50 -4.34
N LEU A 218 -13.90 -7.20 -4.56
CA LEU A 218 -14.33 -5.88 -5.05
C LEU A 218 -14.22 -4.82 -3.96
N VAL A 219 -14.55 -5.18 -2.73
CA VAL A 219 -14.41 -4.29 -1.57
C VAL A 219 -12.94 -3.93 -1.34
N ARG A 220 -12.03 -4.92 -1.39
CA ARG A 220 -10.59 -4.76 -1.22
C ARG A 220 -9.98 -3.80 -2.25
N ASN A 221 -10.48 -3.79 -3.51
CA ASN A 221 -9.88 -3.02 -4.60
C ASN A 221 -9.83 -1.50 -4.31
N ARG A 222 -10.74 -0.97 -3.48
CA ARG A 222 -10.69 0.43 -3.05
C ARG A 222 -9.41 0.73 -2.24
N LEU A 223 -8.94 -0.25 -1.47
CA LEU A 223 -7.73 -0.11 -0.67
C LEU A 223 -6.48 -0.05 -1.56
N ILE A 224 -6.44 -0.86 -2.64
CA ILE A 224 -5.35 -0.79 -3.62
C ILE A 224 -5.25 0.62 -4.21
N ALA A 225 -6.37 1.18 -4.65
CA ALA A 225 -6.41 2.53 -5.23
C ALA A 225 -6.08 3.62 -4.20
N ALA A 226 -6.49 3.46 -2.94
CA ALA A 226 -6.31 4.47 -1.91
C ALA A 226 -4.86 4.57 -1.39
N LEU A 227 -4.13 3.47 -1.36
CA LEU A 227 -2.76 3.43 -0.81
C LEU A 227 -1.73 4.19 -1.65
N THR A 228 -2.03 4.49 -2.92
CA THR A 228 -1.07 5.05 -3.87
C THR A 228 -1.57 6.34 -4.52
N PRO A 229 -0.67 7.24 -4.97
CA PRO A 229 -1.05 8.44 -5.72
C PRO A 229 -1.56 8.11 -7.14
N GLY A 230 -1.23 6.93 -7.68
CA GLY A 230 -1.63 6.56 -9.03
C GLY A 230 -1.79 5.06 -9.24
N THR A 231 -2.66 4.70 -10.19
CA THR A 231 -2.99 3.32 -10.57
C THR A 231 -2.74 3.09 -12.04
N VAL A 232 -1.93 2.10 -12.39
CA VAL A 232 -1.68 1.64 -13.76
C VAL A 232 -2.52 0.39 -14.03
N VAL A 233 -3.35 0.44 -15.06
CA VAL A 233 -4.08 -0.73 -15.58
C VAL A 233 -3.32 -1.27 -16.79
N VAL A 234 -2.69 -2.44 -16.64
CA VAL A 234 -1.84 -3.04 -17.69
C VAL A 234 -2.67 -3.77 -18.74
N GLU A 235 -3.57 -4.63 -18.32
CA GLU A 235 -4.54 -5.31 -19.19
C GLU A 235 -5.89 -5.41 -18.47
N ALA A 236 -6.97 -5.18 -19.21
CA ALA A 236 -8.32 -5.37 -18.71
C ALA A 236 -9.27 -5.78 -19.83
N GLY A 237 -9.90 -6.93 -19.72
CA GLY A 237 -11.07 -7.26 -20.53
C GLY A 237 -12.28 -6.38 -20.17
N ALA A 238 -13.33 -6.43 -20.96
CA ALA A 238 -14.52 -5.58 -20.83
C ALA A 238 -15.18 -5.63 -19.43
N ARG A 239 -15.08 -6.76 -18.72
CA ARG A 239 -15.66 -6.99 -17.37
C ARG A 239 -14.58 -7.34 -16.34
N SER A 240 -13.35 -6.84 -16.53
CA SER A 240 -12.24 -7.12 -15.60
C SER A 240 -12.45 -6.46 -14.24
N GLY A 241 -12.06 -7.17 -13.16
CA GLY A 241 -12.00 -6.60 -11.81
C GLY A 241 -11.04 -5.40 -11.68
N ALA A 242 -10.03 -5.30 -12.54
CA ALA A 242 -9.12 -4.14 -12.58
C ALA A 242 -9.83 -2.84 -12.91
N LEU A 243 -10.94 -2.89 -13.68
CA LEU A 243 -11.78 -1.71 -13.95
C LEU A 243 -12.52 -1.21 -12.71
N ASN A 244 -12.81 -2.08 -11.74
CA ASN A 244 -13.34 -1.66 -10.46
C ASN A 244 -12.27 -0.89 -9.65
N THR A 245 -11.02 -1.34 -9.65
CA THR A 245 -9.90 -0.58 -9.04
C THR A 245 -9.73 0.77 -9.74
N ALA A 246 -9.80 0.81 -11.09
CA ALA A 246 -9.75 2.03 -11.86
C ALA A 246 -10.88 3.03 -11.47
N SER A 247 -12.10 2.53 -11.24
CA SER A 247 -13.19 3.39 -10.77
C SER A 247 -12.91 3.97 -9.39
N HIS A 248 -12.41 3.16 -8.45
CA HIS A 248 -12.00 3.67 -7.14
C HIS A 248 -10.88 4.69 -7.21
N ALA A 249 -9.90 4.52 -8.11
CA ALA A 249 -8.85 5.52 -8.34
C ALA A 249 -9.44 6.86 -8.82
N THR A 250 -10.42 6.81 -9.74
CA THR A 250 -11.13 8.01 -10.20
C THR A 250 -11.93 8.67 -9.08
N ASP A 251 -12.68 7.89 -8.29
CA ASP A 251 -13.50 8.38 -7.19
C ASP A 251 -12.66 9.05 -6.08
N LEU A 252 -11.42 8.59 -5.90
CA LEU A 252 -10.45 9.12 -4.95
C LEU A 252 -9.53 10.20 -5.55
N HIS A 253 -9.81 10.68 -6.78
CA HIS A 253 -8.99 11.65 -7.49
C HIS A 253 -7.51 11.27 -7.62
N ARG A 254 -7.23 9.95 -7.71
CA ARG A 254 -5.88 9.44 -7.99
C ARG A 254 -5.59 9.45 -9.48
N VAL A 255 -4.33 9.58 -9.83
CA VAL A 255 -3.90 9.50 -11.23
C VAL A 255 -4.23 8.11 -11.76
N LEU A 256 -5.05 8.05 -12.80
CA LEU A 256 -5.38 6.80 -13.48
C LEU A 256 -4.62 6.72 -14.80
N MET A 257 -3.91 5.62 -14.97
CA MET A 257 -3.07 5.33 -16.13
C MET A 257 -3.48 4.00 -16.77
N ALA A 258 -3.33 3.88 -18.07
CA ALA A 258 -3.61 2.65 -18.78
C ALA A 258 -2.53 2.39 -19.84
N VAL A 259 -2.12 1.12 -19.94
CA VAL A 259 -1.19 0.67 -20.97
C VAL A 259 -1.99 0.40 -22.26
N PRO A 260 -1.58 0.95 -23.42
CA PRO A 260 -2.18 0.61 -24.70
C PRO A 260 -1.76 -0.84 -25.07
N GLY A 261 -2.72 -1.63 -25.50
CA GLY A 261 -2.45 -2.99 -25.95
C GLY A 261 -2.84 -3.18 -27.41
N PRO A 262 -2.62 -4.39 -27.96
CA PRO A 262 -3.02 -4.69 -29.33
C PRO A 262 -4.54 -4.52 -29.51
N VAL A 263 -4.97 -3.83 -30.57
CA VAL A 263 -6.38 -3.56 -30.85
C VAL A 263 -7.20 -4.83 -31.11
N THR A 264 -6.54 -5.92 -31.48
CA THR A 264 -7.13 -7.23 -31.69
C THR A 264 -7.27 -8.08 -30.42
N SER A 265 -6.66 -7.64 -29.30
CA SER A 265 -6.71 -8.37 -28.03
C SER A 265 -7.96 -8.04 -27.23
N PRO A 266 -8.77 -9.04 -26.82
CA PRO A 266 -9.89 -8.81 -25.91
C PRO A 266 -9.43 -8.34 -24.52
N MET A 267 -8.16 -8.56 -24.14
CA MET A 267 -7.59 -8.11 -22.88
C MET A 267 -7.21 -6.62 -22.90
N SER A 268 -7.18 -5.97 -24.05
CA SER A 268 -6.90 -4.52 -24.18
C SER A 268 -8.17 -3.65 -24.17
N VAL A 269 -9.36 -4.26 -24.33
CA VAL A 269 -10.63 -3.52 -24.49
C VAL A 269 -10.93 -2.56 -23.34
N GLY A 270 -10.65 -2.97 -22.11
CA GLY A 270 -10.84 -2.13 -20.92
C GLY A 270 -9.88 -0.94 -20.87
N CYS A 271 -8.60 -1.17 -21.17
CA CYS A 271 -7.60 -0.08 -21.27
C CYS A 271 -7.96 0.89 -22.39
N HIS A 272 -8.31 0.40 -23.59
CA HIS A 272 -8.74 1.24 -24.71
C HIS A 272 -9.97 2.09 -24.35
N ARG A 273 -10.93 1.52 -23.60
CA ARG A 273 -12.09 2.27 -23.14
C ARG A 273 -11.70 3.40 -22.21
N LEU A 274 -10.84 3.14 -21.21
CA LEU A 274 -10.36 4.17 -20.28
C LEU A 274 -9.62 5.31 -20.99
N LEU A 275 -8.77 4.97 -21.97
CA LEU A 275 -8.02 5.94 -22.78
C LEU A 275 -8.97 6.76 -23.67
N ARG A 276 -9.88 6.11 -24.41
CA ARG A 276 -10.83 6.78 -25.29
C ARG A 276 -11.79 7.71 -24.57
N GLU A 277 -12.19 7.35 -23.35
CA GLU A 277 -13.07 8.17 -22.50
C GLU A 277 -12.31 9.31 -21.80
N GLY A 278 -11.00 9.44 -22.00
CA GLY A 278 -10.17 10.45 -21.35
C GLY A 278 -10.06 10.26 -19.83
N ARG A 279 -10.36 9.06 -19.32
CA ARG A 279 -10.32 8.75 -17.89
C ARG A 279 -8.94 8.34 -17.41
N ALA A 280 -8.09 7.86 -18.30
CA ALA A 280 -6.74 7.42 -18.00
C ALA A 280 -5.73 8.06 -18.94
N SER A 281 -4.56 8.42 -18.42
CA SER A 281 -3.40 8.78 -19.21
C SER A 281 -2.79 7.56 -19.87
N CYS A 282 -2.36 7.66 -21.12
CA CYS A 282 -1.63 6.59 -21.79
C CYS A 282 -0.21 6.54 -21.26
N VAL A 283 0.25 5.37 -20.81
CA VAL A 283 1.63 5.12 -20.38
C VAL A 283 2.20 3.94 -21.13
N THR A 284 3.43 4.07 -21.60
CA THR A 284 4.13 3.08 -22.43
C THR A 284 5.43 2.61 -21.80
N ARG A 285 5.88 3.27 -20.74
CA ARG A 285 7.09 2.98 -19.97
C ARG A 285 6.96 3.49 -18.53
N ALA A 286 7.82 3.04 -17.65
CA ALA A 286 7.82 3.44 -16.25
C ALA A 286 8.11 4.94 -16.05
N ASP A 287 8.86 5.58 -16.96
CA ASP A 287 9.10 7.04 -16.92
C ASP A 287 7.79 7.83 -17.00
N ASP A 288 6.88 7.44 -17.91
CA ASP A 288 5.59 8.08 -18.05
C ASP A 288 4.77 7.99 -16.75
N VAL A 289 4.89 6.85 -16.05
CA VAL A 289 4.22 6.65 -14.75
C VAL A 289 4.80 7.57 -13.70
N VAL A 290 6.14 7.64 -13.60
CA VAL A 290 6.84 8.48 -12.61
C VAL A 290 6.50 9.96 -12.84
N GLU A 291 6.52 10.43 -14.09
CA GLU A 291 6.18 11.81 -14.45
C GLU A 291 4.77 12.20 -13.98
N LEU A 292 3.82 11.28 -14.06
CA LEU A 292 2.42 11.54 -13.70
C LEU A 292 2.15 11.48 -12.18
N VAL A 293 2.94 10.71 -11.42
CA VAL A 293 2.67 10.51 -9.98
C VAL A 293 3.56 11.32 -9.06
N VAL A 294 4.66 11.89 -9.57
CA VAL A 294 5.55 12.77 -8.81
C VAL A 294 5.06 14.22 -8.95
N PRO A 295 4.88 14.96 -7.85
CA PRO A 295 4.47 16.36 -7.91
C PRO A 295 5.44 17.22 -8.73
N LEU A 296 4.91 18.23 -9.46
CA LEU A 296 5.69 19.19 -10.21
C LEU A 296 6.70 19.92 -9.29
N GLY A 297 7.98 19.85 -9.61
CA GLY A 297 9.07 20.42 -8.81
C GLY A 297 9.81 19.42 -7.93
N GLU A 298 9.27 18.21 -7.76
CA GLU A 298 9.94 17.07 -7.11
C GLU A 298 10.49 16.07 -8.13
N ALA A 299 10.80 16.50 -9.36
CA ALA A 299 11.40 15.64 -10.36
C ALA A 299 12.57 14.91 -9.76
N ALA A 300 12.45 13.57 -9.62
CA ALA A 300 13.54 12.75 -9.13
C ALA A 300 14.73 12.96 -10.07
N PRO A 301 15.88 13.44 -9.58
CA PRO A 301 17.07 13.46 -10.39
C PRO A 301 17.30 12.03 -10.85
N GLU A 302 17.60 11.82 -12.14
CA GLU A 302 18.02 10.53 -12.65
C GLU A 302 19.14 10.00 -11.75
N GLY A 303 18.89 8.89 -11.05
CA GLY A 303 19.83 8.26 -10.12
C GLY A 303 19.95 8.85 -8.72
N ALA A 304 19.00 9.66 -8.26
CA ALA A 304 18.92 10.04 -6.84
C ALA A 304 18.02 9.06 -6.08
N GLY A 305 18.54 8.53 -4.98
CA GLY A 305 17.76 7.78 -4.00
C GLY A 305 16.54 8.56 -3.50
N PRO A 306 15.62 7.92 -2.79
CA PRO A 306 14.31 8.44 -2.46
C PRO A 306 14.40 9.82 -1.78
N LEU A 307 13.68 10.77 -2.36
CA LEU A 307 13.44 12.07 -1.76
C LEU A 307 12.25 11.94 -0.79
N VAL A 308 12.48 11.43 0.41
CA VAL A 308 11.64 11.81 1.54
C VAL A 308 12.18 13.17 1.97
N PRO A 309 11.43 14.28 1.89
CA PRO A 309 11.86 15.54 2.46
C PRO A 309 12.19 15.30 3.94
N ALA A 310 13.38 15.73 4.39
CA ALA A 310 13.73 15.61 5.81
C ALA A 310 12.70 16.30 6.75
N ALA A 311 11.86 17.16 6.18
CA ALA A 311 10.74 17.82 6.85
C ALA A 311 9.54 16.89 7.16
N GLU A 312 9.42 15.72 6.50
CA GLU A 312 8.35 14.74 6.75
C GLU A 312 8.78 13.60 7.67
N LEU A 313 10.06 13.54 8.03
CA LEU A 313 10.53 12.55 9.00
C LEU A 313 10.05 12.97 10.40
N ASP A 314 9.55 12.00 11.17
CA ASP A 314 9.32 12.24 12.59
C ASP A 314 10.65 12.66 13.27
N ARG A 315 10.52 13.37 14.41
CA ARG A 315 11.69 13.96 15.09
C ARG A 315 12.77 12.94 15.49
N GLU A 316 12.39 11.72 15.79
CA GLU A 316 13.32 10.67 16.20
C GLU A 316 14.05 10.06 15.00
N THR A 317 13.36 9.79 13.92
CA THR A 317 13.95 9.32 12.65
C THR A 317 14.86 10.38 12.04
N ALA A 318 14.50 11.68 12.12
CA ALA A 318 15.36 12.78 11.68
C ALA A 318 16.65 12.86 12.51
N ARG A 319 16.61 12.61 13.83
CA ARG A 319 17.80 12.53 14.69
C ARG A 319 18.70 11.37 14.31
N VAL A 320 18.11 10.19 14.00
CA VAL A 320 18.88 9.03 13.52
C VAL A 320 19.59 9.37 12.21
N LEU A 321 18.91 10.00 11.26
CA LEU A 321 19.50 10.44 9.99
C LEU A 321 20.65 11.42 10.21
N SER A 322 20.50 12.40 11.11
CA SER A 322 21.53 13.39 11.39
C SER A 322 22.79 12.79 12.06
N ALA A 323 22.66 11.65 12.73
CA ALA A 323 23.76 10.93 13.35
C ALA A 323 24.55 10.03 12.36
N VAL A 324 24.06 9.84 11.13
CA VAL A 324 24.75 9.07 10.07
C VAL A 324 25.71 9.98 9.32
N THR A 325 26.96 9.54 9.15
CA THR A 325 28.03 10.31 8.49
C THR A 325 28.30 9.79 7.06
N ARG A 326 28.96 10.59 6.23
CA ARG A 326 29.39 10.17 4.89
C ARG A 326 30.52 9.13 4.89
N ARG A 327 31.30 9.05 5.97
CA ARG A 327 32.43 8.11 6.10
C ARG A 327 32.03 6.73 6.57
N GLY A 328 30.79 6.56 6.97
CA GLY A 328 30.26 5.36 7.62
C GLY A 328 30.33 5.44 9.15
N VAL A 329 29.35 4.86 9.80
CA VAL A 329 29.21 4.85 11.27
C VAL A 329 28.45 3.60 11.71
N GLY A 330 28.92 2.95 12.78
CA GLY A 330 28.30 1.74 13.33
C GLY A 330 26.95 2.03 13.99
N THR A 331 26.03 1.08 13.91
CA THR A 331 24.65 1.21 14.44
C THR A 331 24.61 1.63 15.91
N ALA A 332 25.49 1.08 16.76
CA ALA A 332 25.56 1.43 18.16
C ALA A 332 25.97 2.89 18.40
N VAL A 333 26.86 3.43 17.58
CA VAL A 333 27.29 4.84 17.63
C VAL A 333 26.16 5.76 17.17
N VAL A 334 25.41 5.36 16.11
CA VAL A 334 24.21 6.10 15.67
C VAL A 334 23.18 6.13 16.81
N ALA A 335 22.94 5.00 17.46
CA ALA A 335 21.99 4.92 18.59
C ALA A 335 22.40 5.85 19.73
N SER A 336 23.66 5.82 20.12
CA SER A 336 24.21 6.68 21.19
C SER A 336 24.06 8.17 20.85
N ASN A 337 24.25 8.54 19.58
CA ASN A 337 24.24 9.93 19.13
C ASN A 337 22.83 10.46 18.73
N SER A 338 21.80 9.60 18.76
CA SER A 338 20.45 9.97 18.32
C SER A 338 19.38 9.81 19.39
N THR A 339 18.98 8.56 19.66
CA THR A 339 17.82 8.24 20.52
C THR A 339 18.20 7.56 21.82
N GLY A 340 19.43 7.03 21.94
CA GLY A 340 19.83 6.16 23.06
C GLY A 340 19.22 4.77 23.05
N ASN A 341 18.32 4.47 22.11
CA ASN A 341 17.63 3.20 21.98
C ASN A 341 18.08 2.48 20.70
N LEU A 342 18.76 1.33 20.87
CA LEU A 342 19.33 0.56 19.77
C LEU A 342 18.26 -0.06 18.87
N GLU A 343 17.19 -0.58 19.44
CA GLU A 343 16.10 -1.20 18.68
C GLU A 343 15.37 -0.17 17.80
N HIS A 344 15.04 0.99 18.37
CA HIS A 344 14.46 2.09 17.62
C HIS A 344 15.40 2.57 16.51
N THR A 345 16.70 2.70 16.79
CA THR A 345 17.72 3.11 15.81
C THR A 345 17.83 2.13 14.66
N ILE A 346 17.82 0.81 14.94
CA ILE A 346 17.86 -0.23 13.88
C ILE A 346 16.63 -0.10 12.98
N ARG A 347 15.44 0.08 13.55
CA ARG A 347 14.19 0.27 12.81
C ARG A 347 14.26 1.54 11.94
N ALA A 348 14.66 2.66 12.51
CA ALA A 348 14.81 3.92 11.80
C ALA A 348 15.85 3.85 10.67
N LEU A 349 17.01 3.22 10.90
CA LEU A 349 18.02 2.99 9.87
C LEU A 349 17.53 2.08 8.74
N GLY A 350 16.74 1.06 9.06
CA GLY A 350 16.06 0.23 8.06
C GLY A 350 15.10 1.03 7.18
N MET A 351 14.29 1.89 7.80
CA MET A 351 13.39 2.81 7.10
C MET A 351 14.14 3.82 6.22
N LEU A 352 15.17 4.43 6.77
CA LEU A 352 16.02 5.39 6.05
C LEU A 352 16.78 4.73 4.90
N ALA A 353 17.18 3.45 5.03
CA ALA A 353 17.81 2.69 3.96
C ALA A 353 16.81 2.32 2.85
N ALA A 354 15.60 1.87 3.23
CA ALA A 354 14.51 1.65 2.27
C ALA A 354 14.13 2.96 1.56
N ALA A 355 14.23 4.09 2.26
CA ALA A 355 14.08 5.42 1.70
C ALA A 355 15.34 5.93 0.96
N GLY A 356 16.45 5.15 0.86
CA GLY A 356 17.74 5.52 0.22
C GLY A 356 18.40 6.78 0.80
N LEU A 357 18.00 7.18 1.99
CA LEU A 357 18.62 8.29 2.72
C LEU A 357 19.91 7.88 3.42
N VAL A 358 20.08 6.57 3.64
CA VAL A 358 21.32 5.96 4.12
C VAL A 358 21.59 4.66 3.37
N GLU A 359 22.84 4.23 3.30
CA GLU A 359 23.23 2.95 2.70
C GLU A 359 24.14 2.16 3.63
N ARG A 360 24.15 0.82 3.52
CA ARG A 360 25.08 -0.03 4.25
C ARG A 360 26.47 0.04 3.64
N CYS A 361 27.49 0.07 4.50
CA CYS A 361 28.90 -0.04 4.15
C CYS A 361 29.63 -0.91 5.17
N GLU A 362 30.90 -1.21 4.95
CA GLU A 362 31.73 -2.03 5.86
C GLU A 362 31.79 -1.47 7.30
N ALA A 363 31.77 -0.14 7.45
CA ALA A 363 31.75 0.53 8.75
C ALA A 363 30.36 0.62 9.41
N GLY A 364 29.31 0.10 8.78
CA GLY A 364 27.92 0.15 9.23
C GLY A 364 27.00 0.90 8.26
N TRP A 365 26.70 2.17 8.52
CA TRP A 365 25.77 3.00 7.75
C TRP A 365 26.40 4.31 7.32
N ARG A 366 26.15 4.74 6.08
CA ARG A 366 26.61 6.03 5.59
C ARG A 366 25.54 6.76 4.79
N LEU A 367 25.70 8.07 4.64
CA LEU A 367 24.92 8.85 3.68
C LEU A 367 25.36 8.50 2.26
N PRO A 368 24.43 8.35 1.29
CA PRO A 368 24.75 8.04 -0.10
C PRO A 368 25.70 9.08 -0.71
N GLU A 369 26.61 8.65 -1.56
CA GLU A 369 27.44 9.57 -2.33
C GLU A 369 26.59 10.34 -3.34
N ARG A 370 26.64 11.69 -3.31
CA ARG A 370 26.05 12.49 -4.40
C ARG A 370 26.82 12.18 -5.68
N ARG A 371 26.23 11.41 -6.59
CA ARG A 371 26.77 11.27 -7.95
C ARG A 371 26.83 12.67 -8.57
N ARG A 372 28.05 13.15 -8.88
CA ARG A 372 28.21 14.38 -9.68
C ARG A 372 27.63 14.09 -11.06
N PRO A 373 26.79 15.00 -11.63
CA PRO A 373 26.34 14.86 -13.00
C PRO A 373 27.57 14.77 -13.91
N LYS A 374 27.59 13.75 -14.78
CA LYS A 374 28.57 13.71 -15.86
C LYS A 374 28.37 14.96 -16.69
N ARG A 375 29.38 15.84 -16.74
CA ARG A 375 29.43 16.97 -17.67
C ARG A 375 29.33 16.39 -19.07
N ASP A 376 28.32 16.76 -19.82
CA ASP A 376 28.12 16.41 -21.22
C ASP A 376 29.38 16.76 -22.02
N ALA A 377 30.01 15.74 -22.56
CA ALA A 377 31.09 15.82 -23.55
C ALA A 377 30.49 16.08 -24.96
N HIS A 378 29.52 16.98 -25.07
CA HIS A 378 28.84 17.33 -26.32
C HIS A 378 29.03 18.82 -26.71
N ARG A 379 30.23 19.39 -26.47
CA ARG A 379 30.61 20.68 -27.05
C ARG A 379 32.06 20.62 -27.55
N ALA A 380 32.30 19.89 -28.60
CA ALA A 380 33.47 20.07 -29.43
C ALA A 380 33.32 19.32 -30.76
N ARG A 381 32.49 19.81 -31.67
CA ARG A 381 32.58 19.59 -33.11
C ARG A 381 31.57 20.54 -33.83
N SER A 382 31.93 21.80 -33.89
CA SER A 382 31.47 22.69 -34.95
C SER A 382 32.36 23.95 -34.93
N ALA A 383 33.46 23.90 -35.66
CA ALA A 383 34.12 25.08 -36.18
C ALA A 383 34.21 24.88 -37.71
N PRO A 384 33.84 25.86 -38.51
CA PRO A 384 33.84 25.76 -39.96
C PRO A 384 35.27 25.90 -40.52
N GLY A 385 35.53 25.10 -41.56
CA GLY A 385 36.56 25.33 -42.54
C GLY A 385 35.92 25.34 -43.91
#